data_f9b3028a2645f9b891a34e044d3eed4a
#
_entry.id   f9b3028a2645f9b891a34e044d3eed4a
#
_cell.length_a   1.000
_cell.length_b   1.000
_cell.length_c   1.000
_cell.angle_alpha   90.00
_cell.angle_beta   90.00
_cell.angle_gamma   90.00
#
_symmetry.space_group_name_H-M   'P 1'
#
loop_
_entity.id
_entity.type
_entity.pdbx_description
1 polymer ?
#
loop_
_entity_poly.entity_id
_entity_poly.type
_entity_poly.pdbx_seq_one_letter_code
_entity_poly.pdbx_strand_id
1 'polypeptide(L)'
;ISNQFVIENKPIKIFKLIEKINIEFLKVQFYSQSQVKVKTYTIDLNSREMLMNDTKLKLTEKEINTIIYLSKLNKPVSVDELQEKVWSYQSGIETHTVETHIYRLRKKILSTFNDKEFIISKKNGYQIK
;
A
#
# COMPACT_ATOMS: atom_id res chain seq x y z
N ILE A 1 -37.61 -16.14 1.95
CA ILE A 1 -37.08 -15.52 1.89
C ILE A 1 -36.68 -15.50 2.14
N SER A 2 -36.98 -15.86 2.34
CA SER A 2 -36.55 -15.31 2.41
C SER A 2 -36.15 -15.38 2.76
N ASN A 3 -36.40 -15.80 3.04
CA ASN A 3 -35.96 -15.35 3.21
C ASN A 3 -35.37 -15.63 3.46
N GLN A 4 -35.45 -16.09 3.77
CA GLN A 4 -34.88 -15.90 3.86
C GLN A 4 -34.08 -16.17 3.54
N PHE A 5 -34.28 -16.81 3.27
CA PHE A 5 -33.48 -16.44 2.94
C PHE A 5 -33.91 -15.88 2.65
N VAL A 6 -34.75 -15.70 3.24
CA VAL A 6 -34.89 -15.07 3.10
C VAL A 6 -35.37 -14.54 3.30
N ILE A 7 -36.10 -14.32 3.49
CA ILE A 7 -36.37 -13.41 3.68
C ILE A 7 -37.06 -13.02 4.16
N GLU A 8 -37.33 -13.71 4.82
CA GLU A 8 -37.84 -13.19 5.39
C GLU A 8 -38.30 -12.25 5.29
N ASN A 9 -38.88 -12.35 5.06
CA ASN A 9 -39.04 -11.13 4.91
C ASN A 9 -38.30 -10.36 5.20
N LYS A 10 -37.60 -10.95 5.24
CA LYS A 10 -37.00 -9.80 5.84
C LYS A 10 -35.87 -9.36 4.96
N PRO A 11 -35.98 -8.19 4.38
CA PRO A 11 -34.93 -7.70 3.51
C PRO A 11 -33.57 -7.56 4.22
N ILE A 12 -33.63 -7.21 5.52
CA ILE A 12 -32.39 -7.04 6.30
C ILE A 12 -31.61 -8.33 6.37
N LYS A 13 -32.28 -9.45 6.50
CA LYS A 13 -31.57 -10.74 6.53
C LYS A 13 -30.95 -11.07 5.20
N ILE A 14 -31.61 -10.71 4.11
CA ILE A 14 -31.07 -10.92 2.78
C ILE A 14 -29.81 -10.07 2.58
N PHE A 15 -29.84 -8.82 2.99
CA PHE A 15 -28.68 -7.94 2.87
C PHE A 15 -27.51 -8.47 3.68
N LYS A 16 -27.75 -8.98 4.87
CA LYS A 16 -26.67 -9.52 5.69
C LYS A 16 -26.05 -10.74 5.05
N LEU A 17 -26.83 -11.58 4.41
CA LEU A 17 -26.30 -12.75 3.71
C LEU A 17 -25.43 -12.32 2.54
N ILE A 18 -25.90 -11.37 1.75
CA ILE A 18 -25.14 -10.88 0.60
C ILE A 18 -23.86 -10.23 1.07
N GLU A 19 -23.93 -9.44 2.13
CA GLU A 19 -22.76 -8.78 2.69
C GLU A 19 -21.72 -9.80 3.14
N LYS A 20 -22.14 -10.88 3.79
CA LYS A 20 -21.22 -11.91 4.24
C LYS A 20 -20.53 -12.59 3.05
N ILE A 21 -21.29 -12.89 2.00
CA ILE A 21 -20.72 -13.50 0.80
C ILE A 21 -19.70 -12.56 0.16
N ASN A 22 -20.01 -11.27 0.08
CA ASN A 22 -19.09 -10.31 -0.47
C ASN A 22 -17.80 -10.21 0.33
N ILE A 23 -17.91 -10.26 1.66
CA ILE A 23 -16.72 -10.21 2.51
C ILE A 23 -15.84 -11.42 2.28
N GLU A 24 -16.41 -12.61 2.16
CA GLU A 24 -15.63 -13.81 1.90
C GLU A 24 -14.95 -13.73 0.53
N PHE A 25 -15.66 -13.24 -0.48
CA PHE A 25 -15.10 -13.07 -1.80
C PHE A 25 -13.94 -12.08 -1.78
N LEU A 26 -14.13 -10.97 -1.07
CA LEU A 26 -13.07 -9.95 -0.95
C LEU A 26 -11.86 -10.49 -0.21
N LYS A 27 -12.06 -11.33 0.79
CA LYS A 27 -10.95 -11.97 1.49
C LYS A 27 -10.13 -12.84 0.56
N VAL A 28 -10.78 -13.64 -0.27
CA VAL A 28 -10.08 -14.47 -1.24
C VAL A 28 -9.27 -13.60 -2.19
N GLN A 29 -9.88 -12.54 -2.70
CA GLN A 29 -9.17 -11.64 -3.60
C GLN A 29 -8.03 -10.92 -2.89
N PHE A 30 -8.24 -10.53 -1.65
CA PHE A 30 -7.20 -9.86 -0.88
C PHE A 30 -5.99 -10.77 -0.71
N TYR A 31 -6.21 -12.05 -0.39
CA TYR A 31 -5.10 -12.99 -0.23
C TYR A 31 -4.35 -13.19 -1.54
N SER A 32 -5.06 -13.27 -2.66
CA SER A 32 -4.39 -13.42 -3.94
C SER A 32 -3.64 -12.16 -4.35
N GLN A 33 -4.01 -11.01 -3.77
CA GLN A 33 -3.37 -9.73 -4.06
C GLN A 33 -2.61 -9.18 -2.87
N SER A 34 -2.33 -10.02 -1.86
CA SER A 34 -1.67 -9.56 -0.65
C SER A 34 -0.18 -9.30 -0.86
N GLN A 35 0.35 -9.73 -1.99
CA GLN A 35 1.75 -9.50 -2.32
C GLN A 35 1.86 -8.72 -3.61
N VAL A 36 2.71 -7.71 -3.61
CA VAL A 36 2.93 -6.85 -4.76
C VAL A 36 4.40 -6.93 -5.12
N LYS A 37 4.68 -7.17 -6.40
CA LYS A 37 6.06 -7.20 -6.89
C LYS A 37 6.48 -5.79 -7.28
N VAL A 38 7.61 -5.36 -6.74
CA VAL A 38 8.20 -4.06 -7.09
C VAL A 38 9.67 -4.33 -7.39
N LYS A 39 10.04 -4.25 -8.65
CA LYS A 39 11.38 -4.61 -9.11
C LYS A 39 11.69 -6.05 -8.71
N THR A 40 12.74 -6.29 -7.94
CA THR A 40 13.10 -7.64 -7.50
C THR A 40 12.55 -7.96 -6.11
N TYR A 41 11.79 -7.03 -5.54
CA TYR A 41 11.26 -7.16 -4.18
C TYR A 41 9.82 -7.60 -4.19
N THR A 42 9.41 -8.24 -3.11
CA THR A 42 8.00 -8.55 -2.87
C THR A 42 7.55 -7.77 -1.65
N ILE A 43 6.44 -7.06 -1.79
CA ILE A 43 5.85 -6.32 -0.67
C ILE A 43 4.68 -7.13 -0.15
N ASP A 44 4.77 -7.59 1.09
CA ASP A 44 3.68 -8.33 1.71
C ASP A 44 2.79 -7.34 2.46
N LEU A 45 1.57 -7.14 1.95
CA LEU A 45 0.67 -6.15 2.50
C LEU A 45 0.10 -6.57 3.86
N ASN A 46 0.00 -7.88 4.10
CA ASN A 46 -0.53 -8.37 5.36
C ASN A 46 0.45 -8.18 6.50
N SER A 47 1.70 -8.59 6.29
CA SER A 47 2.73 -8.48 7.33
C SER A 47 3.43 -7.13 7.29
N ARG A 48 3.19 -6.34 6.24
CA ARG A 48 3.85 -5.05 6.03
C ARG A 48 5.35 -5.22 5.98
N GLU A 49 5.79 -6.15 5.15
CA GLU A 49 7.20 -6.46 5.01
C GLU A 49 7.62 -6.38 3.55
N MET A 50 8.85 -5.95 3.34
CA MET A 50 9.50 -5.94 2.04
C MET A 50 10.51 -7.08 2.04
N LEU A 51 10.40 -7.95 1.04
CA LEU A 51 11.13 -9.21 1.03
C LEU A 51 12.02 -9.30 -0.21
N MET A 52 13.23 -9.80 -0.01
CA MET A 52 14.09 -10.18 -1.11
C MET A 52 14.98 -11.32 -0.63
N ASN A 53 14.85 -12.48 -1.30
CA ASN A 53 15.52 -13.72 -0.85
C ASN A 53 15.11 -14.01 0.57
N ASP A 54 16.07 -14.15 1.48
CA ASP A 54 15.78 -14.45 2.88
C ASP A 54 15.76 -13.21 3.76
N THR A 55 15.86 -12.03 3.16
CA THR A 55 15.94 -10.77 3.91
C THR A 55 14.57 -10.12 3.97
N LYS A 56 14.18 -9.64 5.14
CA LYS A 56 12.91 -8.99 5.37
C LYS A 56 13.12 -7.62 5.99
N LEU A 57 12.30 -6.67 5.60
CA LEU A 57 12.32 -5.32 6.17
C LEU A 57 10.90 -4.92 6.54
N LYS A 58 10.69 -4.63 7.80
CA LYS A 58 9.38 -4.21 8.28
C LYS A 58 9.12 -2.76 7.85
N LEU A 59 7.94 -2.51 7.31
CA LEU A 59 7.56 -1.21 6.81
C LEU A 59 6.30 -0.70 7.52
N THR A 60 6.16 0.62 7.58
CA THR A 60 4.92 1.22 8.05
C THR A 60 3.92 1.26 6.90
N GLU A 61 2.67 1.51 7.24
CA GLU A 61 1.62 1.63 6.24
C GLU A 61 1.93 2.74 5.22
N LYS A 62 2.40 3.88 5.71
CA LYS A 62 2.72 5.00 4.83
C LYS A 62 3.89 4.67 3.92
N GLU A 63 4.88 3.93 4.43
CA GLU A 63 6.00 3.50 3.61
C GLU A 63 5.55 2.57 2.49
N ILE A 64 4.67 1.62 2.82
CA ILE A 64 4.13 0.71 1.81
C ILE A 64 3.33 1.49 0.77
N ASN A 65 2.47 2.39 1.20
CA ASN A 65 1.65 3.17 0.28
C ASN A 65 2.52 4.02 -0.64
N THR A 66 3.60 4.58 -0.12
CA THR A 66 4.54 5.36 -0.92
C THR A 66 5.19 4.49 -1.99
N ILE A 67 5.67 3.31 -1.61
CA ILE A 67 6.32 2.42 -2.56
C ILE A 67 5.34 2.00 -3.65
N ILE A 68 4.14 1.60 -3.28
CA ILE A 68 3.14 1.16 -4.26
C ILE A 68 2.78 2.30 -5.19
N TYR A 69 2.55 3.49 -4.64
CA TYR A 69 2.18 4.62 -5.47
C TYR A 69 3.28 4.95 -6.49
N LEU A 70 4.52 5.02 -6.02
CA LEU A 70 5.65 5.31 -6.92
C LEU A 70 5.85 4.22 -7.96
N SER A 71 5.62 2.97 -7.59
CA SER A 71 5.84 1.86 -8.50
C SER A 71 4.80 1.81 -9.62
N LYS A 72 3.61 2.36 -9.40
CA LYS A 72 2.57 2.37 -10.41
C LYS A 72 2.79 3.45 -11.46
N LEU A 73 3.54 4.48 -11.12
CA LEU A 73 3.78 5.60 -12.01
C LEU A 73 5.21 5.52 -12.54
N ASN A 74 5.36 5.52 -13.85
CA ASN A 74 6.68 5.44 -14.48
C ASN A 74 7.26 6.82 -14.70
N LYS A 75 7.13 7.69 -13.71
CA LYS A 75 7.58 9.07 -13.81
C LYS A 75 7.90 9.59 -12.42
N PRO A 76 8.71 10.65 -12.30
CA PRO A 76 8.95 11.26 -11.01
C PRO A 76 7.66 11.82 -10.42
N VAL A 77 7.50 11.65 -9.12
CA VAL A 77 6.32 12.11 -8.40
C VAL A 77 6.75 13.18 -7.41
N SER A 78 6.12 14.34 -7.47
CA SER A 78 6.48 15.45 -6.61
C SER A 78 6.10 15.18 -5.15
N VAL A 79 6.75 15.90 -4.24
CA VAL A 79 6.42 15.81 -2.84
C VAL A 79 4.97 16.24 -2.60
N ASP A 80 4.51 17.26 -3.32
CA ASP A 80 3.13 17.72 -3.18
C ASP A 80 2.13 16.64 -3.58
N GLU A 81 2.42 15.93 -4.67
CA GLU A 81 1.55 14.84 -5.12
C GLU A 81 1.54 13.70 -4.11
N LEU A 82 2.71 13.35 -3.56
CA LEU A 82 2.79 12.31 -2.53
C LEU A 82 1.99 12.72 -1.29
N GLN A 83 2.10 13.99 -0.90
CA GLN A 83 1.35 14.47 0.25
C GLN A 83 -0.16 14.31 0.02
N GLU A 84 -0.61 14.63 -1.17
CA GLU A 84 -2.02 14.51 -1.49
C GLU A 84 -2.47 13.05 -1.56
N LYS A 85 -1.72 12.20 -2.27
CA LYS A 85 -2.18 10.85 -2.58
C LYS A 85 -1.89 9.84 -1.49
N VAL A 86 -0.82 10.02 -0.74
CA VAL A 86 -0.44 9.06 0.31
C VAL A 86 -0.86 9.55 1.68
N TRP A 87 -0.72 10.85 1.95
CA TRP A 87 -1.04 11.43 3.25
C TRP A 87 -2.41 12.11 3.28
N SER A 88 -3.08 12.21 2.14
CA SER A 88 -4.45 12.73 2.03
C SER A 88 -4.64 14.11 2.63
N TYR A 89 -3.64 14.99 2.48
CA TYR A 89 -3.68 16.35 3.00
C TYR A 89 -4.06 16.41 4.47
N GLN A 90 -3.53 15.50 5.27
CA GLN A 90 -3.80 15.52 6.69
C GLN A 90 -3.38 16.86 7.28
N SER A 91 -4.25 17.38 8.17
CA SER A 91 -4.00 18.64 8.80
C SER A 91 -2.68 18.60 9.58
N GLY A 92 -1.85 19.63 9.42
CA GLY A 92 -0.58 19.70 10.13
C GLY A 92 0.58 19.01 9.48
N ILE A 93 0.37 18.31 8.36
CA ILE A 93 1.46 17.67 7.64
C ILE A 93 2.02 18.64 6.61
N GLU A 94 3.32 18.88 6.68
CA GLU A 94 4.01 19.76 5.76
C GLU A 94 4.85 18.94 4.79
N THR A 95 5.23 19.54 3.67
CA THR A 95 5.97 18.82 2.63
C THR A 95 7.30 18.29 3.13
N HIS A 96 7.97 18.99 4.04
CA HIS A 96 9.24 18.49 4.59
C HIS A 96 9.03 17.24 5.44
N THR A 97 7.83 17.03 5.96
CA THR A 97 7.52 15.79 6.68
C THR A 97 7.54 14.62 5.70
N VAL A 98 6.97 14.80 4.50
CA VAL A 98 7.00 13.77 3.47
C VAL A 98 8.43 13.48 3.07
N GLU A 99 9.23 14.51 2.86
CA GLU A 99 10.64 14.33 2.50
C GLU A 99 11.40 13.56 3.57
N THR A 100 11.13 13.84 4.83
CA THR A 100 11.76 13.13 5.93
C THR A 100 11.37 11.66 5.94
N HIS A 101 10.10 11.38 5.68
CA HIS A 101 9.62 9.99 5.59
C HIS A 101 10.32 9.24 4.46
N ILE A 102 10.46 9.87 3.31
CA ILE A 102 11.12 9.22 2.18
C ILE A 102 12.60 9.03 2.46
N TYR A 103 13.25 10.01 3.09
CA TYR A 103 14.65 9.87 3.46
C TYR A 103 14.85 8.66 4.38
N ARG A 104 14.00 8.53 5.39
CA ARG A 104 14.09 7.40 6.32
C ARG A 104 13.83 6.08 5.63
N LEU A 105 12.87 6.06 4.72
CA LEU A 105 12.55 4.84 3.97
C LEU A 105 13.74 4.42 3.11
N ARG A 106 14.33 5.36 2.38
CA ARG A 106 15.50 5.07 1.56
C ARG A 106 16.65 4.56 2.40
N LYS A 107 16.84 5.13 3.58
CA LYS A 107 17.91 4.72 4.49
C LYS A 107 17.66 3.32 5.02
N LYS A 108 16.42 2.98 5.36
CA LYS A 108 16.07 1.63 5.79
C LYS A 108 16.38 0.61 4.70
N ILE A 109 16.00 0.91 3.47
CA ILE A 109 16.25 0.01 2.35
C ILE A 109 17.72 -0.15 2.10
N LEU A 110 18.47 0.94 2.15
CA LEU A 110 19.92 0.86 1.99
C LEU A 110 20.56 0.00 3.07
N SER A 111 20.16 0.19 4.32
CA SER A 111 20.75 -0.57 5.42
C SER A 111 20.41 -2.04 5.36
N THR A 112 19.21 -2.38 4.91
CA THR A 112 18.75 -3.77 4.92
C THR A 112 19.15 -4.52 3.68
N PHE A 113 19.00 -3.90 2.50
CA PHE A 113 19.19 -4.56 1.20
C PHE A 113 20.40 -4.05 0.46
N ASN A 114 21.10 -3.05 1.00
CA ASN A 114 22.25 -2.43 0.34
C ASN A 114 21.87 -1.88 -1.04
N ASP A 115 20.66 -1.36 -1.18
CA ASP A 115 20.13 -0.84 -2.42
C ASP A 115 19.88 0.66 -2.27
N LYS A 116 20.72 1.46 -2.88
CA LYS A 116 20.59 2.92 -2.82
C LYS A 116 19.82 3.49 -3.99
N GLU A 117 19.38 2.65 -4.92
CA GLU A 117 18.72 3.10 -6.14
C GLU A 117 17.28 2.61 -6.24
N PHE A 118 16.72 2.06 -5.16
CA PHE A 118 15.34 1.61 -5.18
C PHE A 118 14.39 2.78 -5.40
N ILE A 119 14.55 3.83 -4.62
CA ILE A 119 13.83 5.08 -4.83
C ILE A 119 14.84 6.11 -5.30
N ILE A 120 14.63 6.62 -6.50
CA ILE A 120 15.57 7.56 -7.12
C ILE A 120 15.06 8.97 -6.90
N SER A 121 15.97 9.84 -6.43
CA SER A 121 15.65 11.25 -6.29
C SER A 121 15.90 11.94 -7.62
N LYS A 122 14.87 12.60 -8.13
CA LYS A 122 14.96 13.36 -9.38
C LYS A 122 14.74 14.83 -9.07
N LYS A 123 15.02 15.68 -10.06
CA LYS A 123 14.89 17.12 -9.90
C LYS A 123 13.46 17.52 -9.49
N ASN A 124 12.46 16.84 -10.02
CA ASN A 124 11.05 17.17 -9.77
C ASN A 124 10.35 16.13 -8.91
N GLY A 125 11.07 15.27 -8.20
CA GLY A 125 10.43 14.34 -7.29
C GLY A 125 11.18 13.05 -7.12
N TYR A 126 10.42 12.00 -6.77
CA TYR A 126 10.98 10.67 -6.52
C TYR A 126 10.36 9.68 -7.48
N GLN A 127 11.11 8.64 -7.79
CA GLN A 127 10.67 7.65 -8.77
C GLN A 127 11.19 6.26 -8.41
N ILE A 128 10.37 5.25 -8.65
CA ILE A 128 10.80 3.86 -8.65
C ILE A 128 10.71 3.39 -10.10
N LYS A 129 11.83 2.95 -10.63
CA LYS A 129 11.88 2.45 -12.02
C LYS A 129 11.60 0.98 -12.10
#